data_64e11e1aeeb44abe30b97b78a47722fb
#
_entry.id   64e11e1aeeb44abe30b97b78a47722fb
#
_cell.length_a   1.000
_cell.length_b   1.000
_cell.length_c   1.000
_cell.angle_alpha   90.00
_cell.angle_beta   90.00
_cell.angle_gamma   90.00
#
_symmetry.space_group_name_H-M   'P 1'
#
loop_
_entity.id
_entity.type
_entity.pdbx_description
1 polymer ?
#
loop_
_entity_poly.entity_id
_entity_poly.type
_entity_poly.pdbx_seq_one_letter_code
_entity_poly.pdbx_strand_id
1 'polypeptide(L)'
;MKRNIIAILIFSLHQVVFSNQLDFVGINEQNKTYNVEFSIEKTALILSQSSDDPFSISLEFKETELKENLDLKQNYPIKNIKSTSSENSSIIEIFFYEPVLWQKPQQLKKDNAITVSLSFEHNKKIKKMTREAVVVIDAGHGGRDPGAIAKSNNVMEKDITFLIANELF
;
A
#
# COMPACT_ATOMS: atom_id res chain seq x y z
N MET A 1 -25.45 -48.00 39.29
CA MET A 1 -24.28 -47.07 39.12
C MET A 1 -24.23 -46.57 37.68
N LYS A 2 -24.59 -45.33 37.43
CA LYS A 2 -24.49 -44.71 36.09
C LYS A 2 -23.12 -44.03 36.01
N ARG A 3 -22.26 -44.48 35.07
CA ARG A 3 -20.95 -43.89 34.77
C ARG A 3 -21.17 -42.70 33.81
N ASN A 4 -20.98 -41.51 34.32
CA ASN A 4 -20.93 -40.29 33.51
C ASN A 4 -19.58 -40.28 32.80
N ILE A 5 -19.61 -40.38 31.45
CA ILE A 5 -18.44 -40.17 30.57
C ILE A 5 -18.42 -38.68 30.29
N ILE A 6 -17.45 -37.98 30.84
CA ILE A 6 -17.15 -36.57 30.49
C ILE A 6 -16.27 -36.64 29.26
N ALA A 7 -16.82 -36.30 28.10
CA ALA A 7 -16.03 -36.06 26.89
C ALA A 7 -15.35 -34.69 26.98
N ILE A 8 -14.04 -34.68 27.21
CA ILE A 8 -13.25 -33.47 27.13
C ILE A 8 -12.97 -33.20 25.64
N LEU A 9 -13.68 -32.23 25.10
CA LEU A 9 -13.36 -31.69 23.75
C LEU A 9 -12.11 -30.85 23.88
N ILE A 10 -10.96 -31.40 23.46
CA ILE A 10 -9.71 -30.62 23.32
C ILE A 10 -9.83 -29.86 22.01
N PHE A 11 -10.20 -28.58 22.09
CA PHE A 11 -9.98 -27.66 20.99
C PHE A 11 -8.47 -27.40 20.88
N SER A 12 -7.80 -28.09 19.97
CA SER A 12 -6.46 -27.69 19.57
C SER A 12 -6.59 -26.38 18.78
N LEU A 13 -6.28 -25.26 19.44
CA LEU A 13 -5.97 -24.04 18.72
C LEU A 13 -4.74 -24.34 17.87
N HIS A 14 -4.93 -24.58 16.58
CA HIS A 14 -3.84 -24.55 15.63
C HIS A 14 -3.43 -23.07 15.53
N GLN A 15 -2.42 -22.67 16.27
CA GLN A 15 -1.69 -21.46 15.96
C GLN A 15 -1.08 -21.69 14.58
N VAL A 16 -1.52 -20.91 13.59
CA VAL A 16 -0.86 -20.85 12.29
C VAL A 16 0.49 -20.20 12.56
N VAL A 17 1.51 -21.03 12.75
CA VAL A 17 2.89 -20.55 12.85
C VAL A 17 3.33 -20.30 11.41
N PHE A 18 3.35 -19.04 11.00
CA PHE A 18 3.99 -18.65 9.76
C PHE A 18 5.46 -19.06 9.85
N SER A 19 5.87 -19.94 8.97
CA SER A 19 7.23 -20.46 8.96
C SER A 19 8.17 -19.68 8.06
N ASN A 20 7.70 -18.58 7.46
CA ASN A 20 8.45 -17.83 6.46
C ASN A 20 8.41 -16.33 6.80
N GLN A 21 9.53 -15.80 7.24
CA GLN A 21 9.63 -14.38 7.61
C GLN A 21 10.08 -13.55 6.41
N LEU A 22 9.42 -12.40 6.23
CA LEU A 22 9.73 -11.41 5.22
C LEU A 22 10.42 -10.21 5.89
N ASP A 23 11.58 -9.84 5.39
CA ASP A 23 12.36 -8.71 5.85
C ASP A 23 12.71 -7.79 4.68
N PHE A 24 12.71 -6.48 4.91
CA PHE A 24 13.14 -5.49 3.92
C PHE A 24 14.68 -5.37 3.98
N VAL A 25 15.34 -5.54 2.86
CA VAL A 25 16.80 -5.44 2.77
C VAL A 25 17.23 -4.04 2.37
N GLY A 26 16.64 -3.48 1.33
CA GLY A 26 16.99 -2.15 0.87
C GLY A 26 16.62 -1.85 -0.57
N ILE A 27 17.10 -0.70 -1.02
CA ILE A 27 16.94 -0.22 -2.40
C ILE A 27 18.33 0.08 -2.95
N ASN A 28 18.61 -0.40 -4.13
CA ASN A 28 19.82 -0.07 -4.86
C ASN A 28 19.51 0.41 -6.29
N GLU A 29 20.42 1.21 -6.83
CA GLU A 29 20.34 1.70 -8.21
C GLU A 29 21.55 1.18 -9.00
N GLN A 30 21.27 0.59 -10.15
CA GLN A 30 22.28 0.18 -11.11
C GLN A 30 21.82 0.49 -12.54
N ASN A 31 22.60 1.27 -13.29
CA ASN A 31 22.31 1.60 -14.70
C ASN A 31 20.90 2.18 -14.94
N LYS A 32 20.42 3.06 -14.04
CA LYS A 32 19.07 3.67 -14.09
C LYS A 32 17.92 2.68 -13.86
N THR A 33 18.24 1.47 -13.47
CA THR A 33 17.29 0.49 -12.95
C THR A 33 17.38 0.50 -11.42
N TYR A 34 16.25 0.58 -10.78
CA TYR A 34 16.14 0.53 -9.32
C TYR A 34 15.69 -0.87 -8.92
N ASN A 35 16.29 -1.40 -7.87
CA ASN A 35 15.92 -2.70 -7.32
C ASN A 35 15.51 -2.51 -5.87
N VAL A 36 14.32 -3.01 -5.54
CA VAL A 36 13.87 -3.17 -4.15
C VAL A 36 14.06 -4.63 -3.78
N GLU A 37 14.77 -4.86 -2.68
CA GLU A 37 15.15 -6.19 -2.25
C GLU A 37 14.52 -6.52 -0.90
N PHE A 38 13.96 -7.73 -0.84
CA PHE A 38 13.44 -8.34 0.37
C PHE A 38 14.16 -9.67 0.60
N SER A 39 14.27 -10.08 1.86
CA SER A 39 14.76 -11.39 2.25
C SER A 39 13.62 -12.23 2.77
N ILE A 40 13.54 -13.50 2.35
CA ILE A 40 12.61 -14.49 2.87
C ILE A 40 13.36 -15.78 3.19
N GLU A 41 12.88 -16.55 4.18
CA GLU A 41 13.54 -17.80 4.57
C GLU A 41 13.28 -18.93 3.56
N LYS A 42 12.07 -18.98 3.01
CA LYS A 42 11.64 -19.98 2.03
C LYS A 42 10.98 -19.29 0.83
N THR A 43 11.04 -19.95 -0.31
CA THR A 43 10.32 -19.48 -1.51
C THR A 43 8.84 -19.29 -1.23
N ALA A 44 8.33 -18.11 -1.55
CA ALA A 44 6.92 -17.76 -1.37
C ALA A 44 6.24 -17.51 -2.72
N LEU A 45 4.94 -17.73 -2.78
CA LEU A 45 4.12 -17.27 -3.90
C LEU A 45 3.97 -15.75 -3.80
N ILE A 46 4.45 -15.04 -4.81
CA ILE A 46 4.34 -13.59 -4.89
C ILE A 46 3.31 -13.24 -5.96
N LEU A 47 2.24 -12.58 -5.53
CA LEU A 47 1.27 -11.97 -6.42
C LEU A 47 1.63 -10.51 -6.57
N SER A 48 1.89 -10.08 -7.80
CA SER A 48 2.15 -8.68 -8.09
C SER A 48 0.98 -8.08 -8.84
N GLN A 49 0.52 -6.96 -8.34
CA GLN A 49 -0.56 -6.20 -8.95
C GLN A 49 -0.08 -4.78 -9.20
N SER A 50 -0.04 -4.37 -10.49
CA SER A 50 -0.10 -2.94 -10.76
C SER A 50 -1.57 -2.56 -10.60
N SER A 51 -1.85 -1.56 -9.78
CA SER A 51 -3.10 -0.82 -9.94
C SER A 51 -3.11 -0.21 -11.34
N ASP A 52 -4.28 0.24 -11.84
CA ASP A 52 -4.34 1.09 -13.03
C ASP A 52 -3.54 2.39 -12.86
N ASP A 53 -3.03 2.62 -11.67
CA ASP A 53 -2.14 3.71 -11.28
C ASP A 53 -0.68 3.33 -11.54
N PRO A 54 0.00 3.96 -12.54
CA PRO A 54 1.40 3.69 -12.82
C PRO A 54 2.37 4.19 -11.73
N PHE A 55 1.85 4.85 -10.70
CA PHE A 55 2.63 5.39 -9.57
C PHE A 55 2.69 4.47 -8.37
N SER A 56 2.11 3.27 -8.45
CA SER A 56 2.14 2.31 -7.35
C SER A 56 2.26 0.86 -7.81
N ILE A 57 2.85 0.04 -6.96
CA ILE A 57 2.95 -1.42 -7.11
C ILE A 57 2.57 -2.06 -5.80
N SER A 58 1.72 -3.08 -5.85
CA SER A 58 1.39 -3.92 -4.70
C SER A 58 1.96 -5.32 -4.89
N LEU A 59 2.65 -5.83 -3.88
CA LEU A 59 3.18 -7.18 -3.81
C LEU A 59 2.55 -7.90 -2.65
N GLU A 60 1.90 -9.02 -2.91
CA GLU A 60 1.38 -9.90 -1.88
C GLU A 60 2.23 -11.17 -1.80
N PHE A 61 2.83 -11.40 -0.65
CA PHE A 61 3.61 -12.58 -0.33
C PHE A 61 2.74 -13.55 0.46
N LYS A 62 2.40 -14.69 -0.14
CA LYS A 62 1.59 -15.71 0.51
C LYS A 62 2.38 -16.49 1.55
N GLU A 63 1.72 -16.91 2.61
CA GLU A 63 2.29 -17.72 3.70
C GLU A 63 3.55 -17.09 4.32
N THR A 64 3.57 -15.75 4.37
CA THR A 64 4.67 -15.00 4.97
C THR A 64 4.16 -14.05 6.04
N GLU A 65 4.99 -13.83 7.04
CA GLU A 65 4.80 -12.83 8.09
C GLU A 65 5.88 -11.76 7.98
N LEU A 66 5.48 -10.49 8.13
CA LEU A 66 6.43 -9.38 8.19
C LEU A 66 7.18 -9.43 9.51
N LYS A 67 8.50 -9.35 9.45
CA LYS A 67 9.34 -9.23 10.63
C LYS A 67 9.10 -7.91 11.35
N GLU A 68 8.92 -6.83 10.58
CA GLU A 68 8.58 -5.50 11.07
C GLU A 68 7.63 -4.81 10.09
N ASN A 69 6.68 -4.02 10.60
CA ASN A 69 5.84 -3.20 9.74
C ASN A 69 6.66 -2.06 9.13
N LEU A 70 6.52 -1.90 7.83
CA LEU A 70 7.19 -0.84 7.08
C LEU A 70 6.23 0.35 6.87
N ASP A 71 6.69 1.53 7.24
CA ASP A 71 6.12 2.81 6.84
C ASP A 71 7.28 3.77 6.59
N LEU A 72 7.98 3.53 5.48
CA LEU A 72 9.23 4.20 5.16
C LEU A 72 9.01 5.26 4.10
N LYS A 73 9.26 6.50 4.45
CA LYS A 73 9.42 7.57 3.47
C LYS A 73 10.79 7.44 2.83
N GLN A 74 10.83 7.34 1.52
CA GLN A 74 12.05 7.16 0.76
C GLN A 74 12.36 8.40 -0.08
N ASN A 75 13.60 8.48 -0.51
CA ASN A 75 14.02 9.48 -1.48
C ASN A 75 13.66 9.02 -2.90
N TYR A 76 13.56 10.01 -3.80
CA TYR A 76 13.35 9.75 -5.21
C TYR A 76 14.13 8.52 -5.73
N PRO A 77 13.51 7.64 -6.52
CA PRO A 77 12.19 7.76 -7.15
C PRO A 77 11.03 7.20 -6.29
N ILE A 78 11.33 6.55 -5.16
CA ILE A 78 10.31 5.99 -4.27
C ILE A 78 9.83 7.07 -3.31
N LYS A 79 8.53 7.28 -3.31
CA LYS A 79 7.86 8.23 -2.42
C LYS A 79 7.62 7.62 -1.04
N ASN A 80 7.15 6.38 -1.01
CA ASN A 80 6.82 5.68 0.22
C ASN A 80 6.78 4.17 -0.01
N ILE A 81 7.08 3.40 1.03
CA ILE A 81 6.86 1.95 1.10
C ILE A 81 6.03 1.69 2.35
N LYS A 82 4.90 1.02 2.19
CA LYS A 82 4.04 0.57 3.28
C LYS A 82 3.92 -0.93 3.29
N SER A 83 3.67 -1.48 4.45
CA SER A 83 3.37 -2.89 4.59
C SER A 83 2.16 -3.13 5.47
N THR A 84 1.46 -4.22 5.17
CA THR A 84 0.30 -4.66 5.94
C THR A 84 0.35 -6.19 6.04
N SER A 85 0.09 -6.73 7.22
CA SER A 85 -0.08 -8.17 7.41
C SER A 85 -1.56 -8.54 7.39
N SER A 86 -1.88 -9.67 6.78
CA SER A 86 -3.17 -10.34 6.87
C SER A 86 -2.98 -11.73 7.50
N GLU A 87 -4.07 -12.47 7.73
CA GLU A 87 -4.01 -13.79 8.39
C GLU A 87 -3.08 -14.80 7.72
N ASN A 88 -2.83 -14.66 6.41
CA ASN A 88 -2.03 -15.64 5.64
C ASN A 88 -1.16 -14.99 4.56
N SER A 89 -0.90 -13.71 4.65
CA SER A 89 -0.02 -13.01 3.69
C SER A 89 0.52 -11.70 4.23
N SER A 90 1.63 -11.27 3.64
CA SER A 90 2.19 -9.93 3.82
C SER A 90 2.04 -9.14 2.53
N ILE A 91 1.55 -7.92 2.63
CA ILE A 91 1.34 -7.01 1.50
C ILE A 91 2.32 -5.87 1.62
N ILE A 92 3.07 -5.61 0.55
CA ILE A 92 3.98 -4.48 0.41
C ILE A 92 3.46 -3.57 -0.70
N GLU A 93 3.24 -2.32 -0.38
CA GLU A 93 2.84 -1.29 -1.33
C GLU A 93 3.98 -0.28 -1.51
N ILE A 94 4.40 -0.08 -2.76
CA ILE A 94 5.47 0.85 -3.13
C ILE A 94 4.86 1.97 -3.95
N PHE A 95 5.01 3.21 -3.49
CA PHE A 95 4.53 4.41 -4.15
C PHE A 95 5.70 5.19 -4.74
N PHE A 96 5.50 5.76 -5.92
CA PHE A 96 6.53 6.47 -6.67
C PHE A 96 6.19 7.94 -6.89
N TYR A 97 7.21 8.79 -7.03
CA TYR A 97 7.04 10.18 -7.44
C TYR A 97 6.74 10.34 -8.93
N GLU A 98 7.13 9.37 -9.74
CA GLU A 98 6.96 9.36 -11.19
C GLU A 98 6.46 8.00 -11.64
N PRO A 99 5.79 7.90 -12.81
CA PRO A 99 5.32 6.63 -13.32
C PRO A 99 6.51 5.71 -13.67
N VAL A 100 6.38 4.45 -13.31
CA VAL A 100 7.44 3.45 -13.52
C VAL A 100 6.97 2.31 -14.41
N LEU A 101 7.94 1.68 -15.07
CA LEU A 101 7.82 0.37 -15.68
C LEU A 101 8.53 -0.62 -14.75
N TRP A 102 7.84 -1.62 -14.31
CA TRP A 102 8.39 -2.62 -13.41
C TRP A 102 8.41 -4.01 -14.03
N GLN A 103 9.32 -4.84 -13.57
CA GLN A 103 9.45 -6.23 -13.96
C GLN A 103 8.89 -7.13 -12.86
N LYS A 104 8.35 -8.26 -13.25
CA LYS A 104 7.85 -9.25 -12.29
C LYS A 104 8.94 -9.60 -11.28
N PRO A 105 8.62 -9.64 -9.97
CA PRO A 105 9.59 -9.97 -8.94
C PRO A 105 10.27 -11.31 -9.18
N GLN A 106 11.57 -11.37 -8.93
CA GLN A 106 12.38 -12.57 -9.05
C GLN A 106 12.84 -13.03 -7.69
N GLN A 107 12.86 -14.34 -7.47
CA GLN A 107 13.40 -14.96 -6.26
C GLN A 107 14.72 -15.63 -6.60
N LEU A 108 15.79 -15.18 -5.95
CA LEU A 108 17.14 -15.68 -6.15
C LEU A 108 17.65 -16.26 -4.84
N LYS A 109 18.07 -17.51 -4.87
CA LYS A 109 18.72 -18.13 -3.71
C LYS A 109 20.18 -17.68 -3.67
N LYS A 110 20.57 -17.03 -2.56
CA LYS A 110 21.93 -16.63 -2.29
C LYS A 110 22.30 -17.11 -0.89
N ASP A 111 23.31 -17.96 -0.81
CA ASP A 111 23.73 -18.62 0.43
C ASP A 111 22.57 -19.40 1.07
N ASN A 112 22.17 -19.07 2.29
CA ASN A 112 21.07 -19.71 3.01
C ASN A 112 19.79 -18.88 3.00
N ALA A 113 19.74 -17.76 2.27
CA ALA A 113 18.60 -16.88 2.17
C ALA A 113 18.06 -16.83 0.74
N ILE A 114 16.78 -16.48 0.60
CA ILE A 114 16.17 -16.17 -0.68
C ILE A 114 15.97 -14.67 -0.74
N THR A 115 16.59 -14.05 -1.73
CA THR A 115 16.38 -12.63 -2.03
C THR A 115 15.27 -12.51 -3.06
N VAL A 116 14.28 -11.70 -2.75
CA VAL A 116 13.23 -11.26 -3.70
C VAL A 116 13.64 -9.90 -4.21
N SER A 117 13.81 -9.78 -5.51
CA SER A 117 14.18 -8.53 -6.17
C SER A 117 13.06 -8.07 -7.09
N LEU A 118 12.60 -6.84 -6.90
CA LEU A 118 11.69 -6.12 -7.78
C LEU A 118 12.48 -5.04 -8.50
N SER A 119 12.59 -5.15 -9.82
CA SER A 119 13.28 -4.16 -10.66
C SER A 119 12.28 -3.22 -11.34
N PHE A 120 12.58 -1.94 -11.39
CA PHE A 120 11.78 -0.94 -12.10
C PHE A 120 12.66 0.17 -12.69
N GLU A 121 12.12 0.83 -13.71
CA GLU A 121 12.70 1.99 -14.37
C GLU A 121 11.64 3.07 -14.62
N HIS A 122 12.07 4.29 -14.90
CA HIS A 122 11.13 5.36 -15.25
C HIS A 122 10.37 5.06 -16.53
N ASN A 123 9.06 5.22 -16.50
CA ASN A 123 8.23 5.12 -17.68
C ASN A 123 8.28 6.43 -18.49
N LYS A 124 9.27 6.55 -19.38
CA LYS A 124 9.44 7.72 -20.24
C LYS A 124 8.31 7.94 -21.25
N LYS A 125 7.45 6.94 -21.48
CA LYS A 125 6.31 7.04 -22.40
C LYS A 125 5.16 7.82 -21.76
N ILE A 126 5.03 7.77 -20.46
CA ILE A 126 4.08 8.61 -19.74
C ILE A 126 4.78 9.96 -19.54
N LYS A 127 4.44 10.93 -20.37
CA LYS A 127 4.92 12.30 -20.16
C LYS A 127 4.44 12.75 -18.79
N LYS A 128 5.38 13.08 -17.88
CA LYS A 128 5.06 13.81 -16.67
C LYS A 128 4.19 14.99 -17.11
N MET A 129 2.99 15.09 -16.59
CA MET A 129 2.22 16.33 -16.70
C MET A 129 2.99 17.37 -15.86
N THR A 130 3.98 18.01 -16.50
CA THR A 130 4.86 19.01 -15.90
C THR A 130 4.18 20.37 -15.73
N ARG A 131 2.88 20.44 -15.89
CA ARG A 131 2.12 21.60 -15.46
C ARG A 131 1.75 21.38 -14.02
N GLU A 132 2.32 22.19 -13.13
CA GLU A 132 1.70 22.42 -11.85
C GLU A 132 0.24 22.78 -12.15
N ALA A 133 -0.66 21.86 -11.84
CA ALA A 133 -2.07 22.13 -11.98
C ALA A 133 -2.41 23.08 -10.83
N VAL A 134 -2.69 24.33 -11.15
CA VAL A 134 -3.31 25.25 -10.19
C VAL A 134 -4.80 24.90 -10.15
N VAL A 135 -5.22 24.30 -9.06
CA VAL A 135 -6.64 24.06 -8.79
C VAL A 135 -7.17 25.27 -8.01
N VAL A 136 -8.10 25.98 -8.59
CA VAL A 136 -8.81 27.05 -7.91
C VAL A 136 -10.13 26.49 -7.41
N ILE A 137 -10.34 26.52 -6.11
CA ILE A 137 -11.59 26.13 -5.47
C ILE A 137 -12.35 27.41 -5.14
N ASP A 138 -13.49 27.61 -5.77
CA ASP A 138 -14.38 28.74 -5.53
C ASP A 138 -15.70 28.24 -4.94
N ALA A 139 -15.92 28.57 -3.67
CA ALA A 139 -17.15 28.18 -2.98
C ALA A 139 -18.30 29.06 -3.48
N GLY A 140 -19.33 28.44 -4.04
CA GLY A 140 -20.53 29.14 -4.49
C GLY A 140 -21.27 29.85 -3.34
N HIS A 141 -21.91 30.97 -3.64
CA HIS A 141 -22.63 31.84 -2.69
C HIS A 141 -21.68 32.54 -1.71
N GLY A 142 -22.18 33.25 -0.71
CA GLY A 142 -21.38 33.93 0.29
C GLY A 142 -21.82 35.34 0.62
N GLY A 143 -21.28 35.94 1.67
CA GLY A 143 -21.67 37.26 2.12
C GLY A 143 -23.17 37.43 2.33
N ARG A 144 -23.83 38.28 1.52
CA ARG A 144 -25.28 38.52 1.56
C ARG A 144 -26.10 37.47 0.82
N ASP A 145 -25.48 36.68 -0.02
CA ASP A 145 -26.17 35.62 -0.77
C ASP A 145 -26.10 34.29 0.01
N PRO A 146 -27.20 33.84 0.62
CA PRO A 146 -27.22 32.60 1.39
C PRO A 146 -27.27 31.34 0.51
N GLY A 147 -27.58 31.45 -0.79
CA GLY A 147 -28.00 30.33 -1.62
C GLY A 147 -29.32 29.72 -1.13
N ALA A 148 -29.55 28.45 -1.36
CA ALA A 148 -30.72 27.75 -0.83
C ALA A 148 -30.67 27.65 0.71
N ILE A 149 -31.84 27.74 1.32
CA ILE A 149 -31.97 27.62 2.79
C ILE A 149 -32.85 26.41 3.10
N ALA A 150 -32.32 25.47 3.86
CA ALA A 150 -33.05 24.27 4.27
C ALA A 150 -34.17 24.64 5.28
N LYS A 151 -35.40 24.32 4.94
CA LYS A 151 -36.59 24.68 5.77
C LYS A 151 -36.61 23.98 7.12
N SER A 152 -35.93 22.84 7.27
CA SER A 152 -35.95 22.02 8.48
C SER A 152 -35.01 22.51 9.59
N ASN A 153 -33.89 23.15 9.22
CA ASN A 153 -32.82 23.50 10.17
C ASN A 153 -32.12 24.84 9.87
N ASN A 154 -32.63 25.60 8.91
CA ASN A 154 -32.08 26.89 8.47
C ASN A 154 -30.63 26.86 8.01
N VAL A 155 -30.10 25.70 7.61
CA VAL A 155 -28.74 25.58 7.05
C VAL A 155 -28.72 26.27 5.68
N MET A 156 -27.73 27.11 5.47
CA MET A 156 -27.57 27.87 4.23
C MET A 156 -26.57 27.14 3.31
N GLU A 157 -26.84 27.19 2.01
CA GLU A 157 -25.99 26.58 1.01
C GLU A 157 -24.55 27.13 1.06
N LYS A 158 -24.38 28.42 1.26
CA LYS A 158 -23.07 29.07 1.40
C LYS A 158 -22.20 28.48 2.50
N ASP A 159 -22.81 28.03 3.62
CA ASP A 159 -22.07 27.45 4.73
C ASP A 159 -21.56 26.05 4.36
N ILE A 160 -22.36 25.27 3.62
CA ILE A 160 -22.00 23.94 3.15
C ILE A 160 -20.94 24.03 2.06
N THR A 161 -21.10 24.91 1.07
CA THR A 161 -20.12 25.06 -0.03
C THR A 161 -18.79 25.54 0.50
N PHE A 162 -18.78 26.46 1.48
CA PHE A 162 -17.56 26.91 2.15
C PHE A 162 -16.86 25.78 2.92
N LEU A 163 -17.61 24.97 3.68
CA LEU A 163 -17.05 23.82 4.39
C LEU A 163 -16.42 22.81 3.43
N ILE A 164 -17.10 22.48 2.34
CA ILE A 164 -16.56 21.56 1.32
C ILE A 164 -15.29 22.13 0.69
N ALA A 165 -15.30 23.40 0.33
CA ALA A 165 -14.12 24.05 -0.26
C ALA A 165 -12.92 24.03 0.71
N ASN A 166 -13.17 24.26 1.99
CA ASN A 166 -12.13 24.27 3.03
C ASN A 166 -11.56 22.86 3.32
N GLU A 167 -12.36 21.81 3.20
CA GLU A 167 -11.90 20.42 3.36
C GLU A 167 -11.07 19.93 2.15
N LEU A 168 -11.23 20.56 0.97
CA LEU A 168 -10.49 20.23 -0.25
C LEU A 168 -9.16 20.97 -0.36
N PHE A 169 -8.92 22.00 0.44
CA PHE A 169 -7.70 22.79 0.48
C PHE A 169 -6.70 22.21 1.48
#